data_ef88ec2ad1e7c55385d6b051ba12d4e3
#
_entry.id   ef88ec2ad1e7c55385d6b051ba12d4e3
#
_cell.length_a   1.000
_cell.length_b   1.000
_cell.length_c   1.000
_cell.angle_alpha   90.00
_cell.angle_beta   90.00
_cell.angle_gamma   90.00
#
_symmetry.space_group_name_H-M   'P 1'
#
loop_
_entity.id
_entity.type
_entity.pdbx_description
1 polymer ?
#
loop_
_entity_poly.entity_id
_entity_poly.type
_entity_poly.pdbx_seq_one_letter_code
_entity_poly.pdbx_strand_id
1 'polypeptide(L)'
;MIRKYPIFQLFLLVLLTGACSTTEKISDGEQLYVGIKSTKYHRETAEAKDKTAVQAFNTAKEEVDAALAYAPNGSVFGSSSFTQPLKLRLRIYNRYAESESRFGRWMFKHFSEAPVLISTVAPETRSKVAGNTLRNYGFFRGNVDYRIVETKHPKKAKIAYDVTTGPLFCLDS
;
A
#
# COMPACT_ATOMS: atom_id res chain seq x y z
N MET A 1 -7.32 36.69 -31.84
CA MET A 1 -6.16 35.87 -32.22
C MET A 1 -6.11 34.54 -31.49
N ILE A 2 -7.15 33.70 -31.55
CA ILE A 2 -7.20 32.39 -30.86
C ILE A 2 -7.72 31.36 -31.87
N ARG A 3 -6.88 30.98 -32.83
CA ARG A 3 -7.32 30.04 -33.88
C ARG A 3 -6.21 29.12 -34.39
N LYS A 4 -5.18 28.82 -33.60
CA LYS A 4 -4.05 28.02 -34.11
C LYS A 4 -3.85 26.63 -33.48
N TYR A 5 -4.67 26.15 -32.50
CA TYR A 5 -4.45 24.83 -31.88
C TYR A 5 -5.73 23.98 -31.70
N PRO A 6 -6.63 23.86 -32.74
CA PRO A 6 -7.78 22.97 -32.57
C PRO A 6 -7.37 21.52 -32.44
N ILE A 7 -6.23 21.10 -33.01
CA ILE A 7 -5.68 19.74 -32.91
C ILE A 7 -5.15 19.48 -31.51
N PHE A 8 -4.51 20.44 -30.87
CA PHE A 8 -4.00 20.31 -29.49
C PHE A 8 -5.15 20.27 -28.48
N GLN A 9 -6.20 21.08 -28.67
CA GLN A 9 -7.40 21.02 -27.82
C GLN A 9 -8.16 19.71 -28.02
N LEU A 10 -8.27 19.21 -29.26
CA LEU A 10 -8.88 17.93 -29.56
C LEU A 10 -8.07 16.76 -28.92
N PHE A 11 -6.75 16.82 -28.96
CA PHE A 11 -5.87 15.85 -28.36
C PHE A 11 -5.96 15.87 -26.82
N LEU A 12 -6.07 17.05 -26.20
CA LEU A 12 -6.28 17.23 -24.77
C LEU A 12 -7.67 16.70 -24.35
N LEU A 13 -8.71 16.93 -25.16
CA LEU A 13 -10.07 16.44 -24.92
C LEU A 13 -10.14 14.90 -24.99
N VAL A 14 -9.45 14.29 -25.95
CA VAL A 14 -9.36 12.83 -26.10
C VAL A 14 -8.59 12.20 -24.91
N LEU A 15 -7.60 12.89 -24.37
CA LEU A 15 -6.91 12.45 -23.14
C LEU A 15 -7.82 12.50 -21.90
N LEU A 16 -8.78 13.42 -21.84
CA LEU A 16 -9.71 13.56 -20.73
C LEU A 16 -10.86 12.55 -20.77
N THR A 17 -11.30 12.10 -21.96
CA THR A 17 -12.36 11.10 -22.11
C THR A 17 -11.88 9.65 -21.92
N GLY A 18 -10.59 9.42 -21.95
CA GLY A 18 -9.97 8.11 -21.68
C GLY A 18 -9.83 7.80 -20.19
N ALA A 19 -10.82 8.15 -19.35
CA ALA A 19 -10.84 7.80 -17.93
C ALA A 19 -11.17 6.31 -17.75
N CYS A 20 -10.30 5.40 -18.27
CA CYS A 20 -10.34 4.00 -17.87
C CYS A 20 -10.25 3.94 -16.35
N SER A 21 -11.28 3.42 -15.71
CA SER A 21 -11.32 3.22 -14.26
C SER A 21 -10.15 2.33 -13.85
N THR A 22 -9.42 2.71 -12.81
CA THR A 22 -8.36 1.87 -12.24
C THR A 22 -8.89 0.59 -11.57
N THR A 23 -10.20 0.42 -11.54
CA THR A 23 -10.90 -0.67 -10.85
C THR A 23 -11.79 -1.51 -11.78
N GLU A 24 -11.68 -1.33 -13.10
CA GLU A 24 -12.55 -1.97 -14.08
C GLU A 24 -12.38 -3.49 -14.11
N LYS A 25 -11.14 -3.96 -14.01
CA LYS A 25 -10.77 -5.39 -14.04
C LYS A 25 -10.64 -6.03 -12.65
N ILE A 26 -11.21 -5.39 -11.61
CA ILE A 26 -11.24 -5.96 -10.27
C ILE A 26 -12.52 -6.78 -10.10
N SER A 27 -12.35 -8.04 -9.78
CA SER A 27 -13.44 -8.99 -9.52
C SER A 27 -14.34 -8.51 -8.38
N ASP A 28 -15.59 -8.92 -8.39
CA ASP A 28 -16.50 -8.62 -7.30
C ASP A 28 -16.02 -9.30 -6.01
N GLY A 29 -16.11 -8.56 -4.90
CA GLY A 29 -15.59 -9.00 -3.60
C GLY A 29 -14.12 -8.66 -3.35
N GLU A 30 -13.37 -8.22 -4.38
CA GLU A 30 -11.97 -7.79 -4.24
C GLU A 30 -11.85 -6.27 -4.22
N GLN A 31 -10.83 -5.78 -3.52
CA GLN A 31 -10.55 -4.35 -3.44
C GLN A 31 -9.10 -4.04 -3.79
N LEU A 32 -8.92 -2.98 -4.59
CA LEU A 32 -7.60 -2.43 -4.92
C LEU A 32 -6.96 -1.84 -3.66
N TYR A 33 -5.79 -2.32 -3.33
CA TYR A 33 -4.99 -1.74 -2.28
C TYR A 33 -4.40 -0.39 -2.73
N VAL A 34 -4.66 0.65 -1.95
CA VAL A 34 -4.20 2.01 -2.25
C VAL A 34 -3.28 2.59 -1.17
N GLY A 35 -2.68 1.74 -0.36
CA GLY A 35 -1.66 2.08 0.62
C GLY A 35 -2.11 1.91 2.06
N ILE A 36 -1.19 2.17 2.98
CA ILE A 36 -1.46 2.18 4.42
C ILE A 36 -2.19 3.49 4.76
N LYS A 37 -3.24 3.40 5.59
CA LYS A 37 -3.92 4.58 6.14
C LYS A 37 -3.17 5.15 7.32
N SER A 38 -2.78 4.29 8.26
CA SER A 38 -2.03 4.63 9.47
C SER A 38 -1.45 3.38 10.10
N THR A 39 -0.31 3.53 10.76
CA THR A 39 0.21 2.58 11.75
C THR A 39 0.24 3.30 13.08
N LYS A 40 -0.53 2.82 14.07
CA LYS A 40 -0.59 3.39 15.40
C LYS A 40 0.15 2.49 16.36
N TYR A 41 0.98 3.08 17.21
CA TYR A 41 1.76 2.37 18.22
C TYR A 41 1.23 2.71 19.61
N HIS A 42 0.89 1.69 20.38
CA HIS A 42 0.44 1.78 21.76
C HIS A 42 1.54 1.20 22.65
N ARG A 43 2.18 2.06 23.47
CA ARG A 43 3.25 1.72 24.39
C ARG A 43 2.78 1.87 25.83
N GLU A 44 3.34 1.08 26.74
CA GLU A 44 3.15 1.31 28.17
C GLU A 44 3.89 2.56 28.61
N THR A 45 3.23 3.38 29.43
CA THR A 45 3.74 4.71 29.85
C THR A 45 5.01 4.59 30.70
N ALA A 46 5.17 3.50 31.47
CA ALA A 46 6.33 3.27 32.32
C ALA A 46 7.62 3.16 31.51
N GLU A 47 7.56 2.51 30.35
CA GLU A 47 8.73 2.26 29.48
C GLU A 47 9.17 3.48 28.67
N ALA A 48 8.30 4.49 28.54
CA ALA A 48 8.63 5.70 27.79
C ALA A 48 9.78 6.52 28.44
N LYS A 49 10.12 6.23 29.71
CA LYS A 49 11.17 6.93 30.45
C LYS A 49 12.49 6.15 30.51
N ASP A 50 12.48 4.85 30.20
CA ASP A 50 13.69 4.03 30.15
C ASP A 50 14.37 4.16 28.79
N LYS A 51 15.64 4.59 28.79
CA LYS A 51 16.44 4.76 27.56
C LYS A 51 16.62 3.44 26.80
N THR A 52 16.84 2.34 27.49
CA THR A 52 17.01 1.01 26.89
C THR A 52 15.73 0.56 26.21
N ALA A 53 14.60 0.69 26.89
CA ALA A 53 13.29 0.37 26.33
C ALA A 53 12.92 1.27 25.14
N VAL A 54 13.28 2.55 25.19
CA VAL A 54 13.08 3.49 24.07
C VAL A 54 13.92 3.08 22.85
N GLN A 55 15.18 2.71 23.05
CA GLN A 55 16.06 2.27 21.96
C GLN A 55 15.56 0.97 21.34
N ALA A 56 15.26 -0.04 22.15
CA ALA A 56 14.69 -1.31 21.70
C ALA A 56 13.39 -1.10 20.90
N PHE A 57 12.50 -0.23 21.40
CA PHE A 57 11.28 0.11 20.72
C PHE A 57 11.53 0.76 19.35
N ASN A 58 12.45 1.74 19.26
CA ASN A 58 12.72 2.41 17.99
C ASN A 58 13.25 1.43 16.93
N THR A 59 14.16 0.54 17.33
CA THR A 59 14.67 -0.51 16.42
C THR A 59 13.56 -1.49 16.02
N ALA A 60 12.78 -1.98 16.97
CA ALA A 60 11.65 -2.87 16.69
C ALA A 60 10.61 -2.19 15.77
N LYS A 61 10.36 -0.90 15.97
CA LYS A 61 9.41 -0.12 15.17
C LYS A 61 9.84 -0.06 13.71
N GLU A 62 11.11 0.19 13.41
CA GLU A 62 11.61 0.24 12.03
C GLU A 62 11.40 -1.11 11.32
N GLU A 63 11.71 -2.21 11.98
CA GLU A 63 11.52 -3.55 11.44
C GLU A 63 10.03 -3.92 11.29
N VAL A 64 9.19 -3.53 12.25
CA VAL A 64 7.74 -3.71 12.17
C VAL A 64 7.16 -2.90 11.00
N ASP A 65 7.55 -1.64 10.87
CA ASP A 65 7.11 -0.79 9.74
C ASP A 65 7.54 -1.40 8.40
N ALA A 66 8.75 -1.97 8.31
CA ALA A 66 9.23 -2.69 7.13
C ALA A 66 8.41 -3.96 6.84
N ALA A 67 8.09 -4.75 7.85
CA ALA A 67 7.27 -5.97 7.72
C ALA A 67 5.83 -5.65 7.26
N LEU A 68 5.26 -4.53 7.72
CA LEU A 68 3.92 -4.09 7.36
C LEU A 68 3.87 -3.38 5.99
N ALA A 69 5.00 -2.84 5.52
CA ALA A 69 5.05 -2.10 4.28
C ALA A 69 4.72 -2.98 3.07
N TYR A 70 3.89 -2.46 2.19
CA TYR A 70 3.65 -3.02 0.85
C TYR A 70 3.40 -1.88 -0.13
N ALA A 71 4.03 -1.96 -1.29
CA ALA A 71 3.93 -0.94 -2.31
C ALA A 71 2.62 -1.08 -3.11
N PRO A 72 1.72 -0.09 -3.10
CA PRO A 72 0.54 -0.08 -3.97
C PRO A 72 0.91 0.21 -5.41
N ASN A 73 -0.02 -0.05 -6.34
CA ASN A 73 0.19 0.30 -7.74
C ASN A 73 0.57 1.78 -7.92
N GLY A 74 1.57 2.01 -8.76
CA GLY A 74 2.10 3.35 -9.02
C GLY A 74 2.95 3.90 -7.88
N SER A 75 3.42 3.04 -6.97
CA SER A 75 4.39 3.40 -5.94
C SER A 75 5.66 4.00 -6.55
N VAL A 76 6.20 5.00 -5.87
CA VAL A 76 7.50 5.60 -6.21
C VAL A 76 8.53 5.10 -5.22
N PHE A 77 9.62 4.53 -5.72
CA PHE A 77 10.69 3.93 -4.91
C PHE A 77 10.22 2.87 -3.90
N GLY A 78 9.15 2.12 -4.22
CA GLY A 78 8.63 1.09 -3.33
C GLY A 78 7.84 1.61 -2.11
N SER A 79 7.60 2.91 -2.02
CA SER A 79 6.91 3.51 -0.87
C SER A 79 5.46 3.04 -0.77
N SER A 80 5.03 2.66 0.43
CA SER A 80 3.62 2.33 0.73
C SER A 80 2.70 3.55 0.74
N SER A 81 3.26 4.77 0.82
CA SER A 81 2.51 6.03 0.98
C SER A 81 2.65 6.97 -0.20
N PHE A 82 3.76 6.92 -0.93
CA PHE A 82 4.02 7.84 -2.05
C PHE A 82 3.73 7.18 -3.38
N THR A 83 2.64 7.59 -4.03
CA THR A 83 2.16 7.01 -5.30
C THR A 83 1.97 8.05 -6.38
N GLN A 84 2.20 7.66 -7.63
CA GLN A 84 1.90 8.49 -8.78
C GLN A 84 0.38 8.68 -8.94
N PRO A 85 -0.10 9.92 -9.17
CA PRO A 85 -1.54 10.19 -9.24
C PRO A 85 -2.22 9.50 -10.43
N LEU A 86 -1.55 9.35 -11.55
CA LEU A 86 -2.14 8.80 -12.77
C LEU A 86 -2.15 7.28 -12.85
N LYS A 87 -1.30 6.58 -12.10
CA LYS A 87 -1.17 5.10 -12.11
C LYS A 87 -1.19 4.51 -13.54
N LEU A 88 -0.38 5.09 -14.44
CA LEU A 88 -0.41 4.79 -15.87
C LEU A 88 -0.26 3.30 -16.18
N ARG A 89 0.62 2.59 -15.47
CA ARG A 89 0.87 1.16 -15.68
C ARG A 89 -0.37 0.30 -15.39
N LEU A 90 -1.12 0.63 -14.32
CA LEU A 90 -2.39 -0.02 -14.00
C LEU A 90 -3.48 0.30 -15.04
N ARG A 91 -3.51 1.53 -15.58
CA ARG A 91 -4.44 1.88 -16.67
C ARG A 91 -4.13 1.12 -17.95
N ILE A 92 -2.84 0.95 -18.28
CA ILE A 92 -2.42 0.14 -19.41
C ILE A 92 -2.86 -1.31 -19.21
N TYR A 93 -2.71 -1.86 -18.01
CA TYR A 93 -3.23 -3.18 -17.66
C TYR A 93 -4.72 -3.29 -17.99
N ASN A 94 -5.55 -2.40 -17.42
CA ASN A 94 -7.00 -2.43 -17.61
C ASN A 94 -7.41 -2.25 -19.09
N ARG A 95 -6.67 -1.44 -19.85
CA ARG A 95 -6.99 -1.15 -21.25
C ARG A 95 -6.61 -2.28 -22.20
N TYR A 96 -5.51 -2.95 -21.96
CA TYR A 96 -4.90 -3.87 -22.91
C TYR A 96 -4.85 -5.34 -22.44
N ALA A 97 -5.39 -5.66 -21.26
CA ALA A 97 -5.39 -7.05 -20.74
C ALA A 97 -6.03 -8.06 -21.69
N GLU A 98 -7.05 -7.64 -22.44
CA GLU A 98 -7.80 -8.49 -23.39
C GLU A 98 -7.59 -8.06 -24.85
N SER A 99 -6.52 -7.29 -25.14
CA SER A 99 -6.27 -6.79 -26.47
C SER A 99 -5.70 -7.88 -27.40
N GLU A 100 -6.38 -8.15 -28.49
CA GLU A 100 -5.91 -9.08 -29.54
C GLU A 100 -4.92 -8.43 -30.51
N SER A 101 -4.83 -7.09 -30.53
CA SER A 101 -3.94 -6.37 -31.42
C SER A 101 -2.47 -6.57 -31.07
N ARG A 102 -1.58 -6.62 -32.09
CA ARG A 102 -0.13 -6.72 -31.86
C ARG A 102 0.43 -5.60 -31.00
N PHE A 103 -0.06 -4.38 -31.22
CA PHE A 103 0.32 -3.20 -30.45
C PHE A 103 -0.18 -3.31 -28.99
N GLY A 104 -1.45 -3.69 -28.79
CA GLY A 104 -2.01 -3.82 -27.44
C GLY A 104 -1.29 -4.88 -26.62
N ARG A 105 -0.99 -6.05 -27.20
CA ARG A 105 -0.19 -7.10 -26.54
C ARG A 105 1.22 -6.61 -26.20
N TRP A 106 1.86 -5.85 -27.08
CA TRP A 106 3.17 -5.26 -26.82
C TRP A 106 3.11 -4.26 -25.65
N MET A 107 2.13 -3.34 -25.65
CA MET A 107 1.89 -2.39 -24.55
C MET A 107 1.64 -3.09 -23.22
N PHE A 108 0.79 -4.11 -23.23
CA PHE A 108 0.51 -4.91 -22.05
C PHE A 108 1.78 -5.58 -21.51
N LYS A 109 2.52 -6.27 -22.35
CA LYS A 109 3.74 -7.00 -21.96
C LYS A 109 4.81 -6.09 -21.33
N HIS A 110 5.00 -4.88 -21.87
CA HIS A 110 6.14 -4.04 -21.48
C HIS A 110 5.80 -2.93 -20.49
N PHE A 111 4.55 -2.49 -20.40
CA PHE A 111 4.18 -1.30 -19.63
C PHE A 111 3.01 -1.52 -18.66
N SER A 112 2.43 -2.71 -18.59
CA SER A 112 1.35 -2.97 -17.64
C SER A 112 1.88 -3.33 -16.25
N GLU A 113 1.01 -3.14 -15.27
CA GLU A 113 1.19 -3.58 -13.89
C GLU A 113 -0.15 -4.11 -13.40
N ALA A 114 -0.16 -5.37 -12.95
CA ALA A 114 -1.37 -5.98 -12.41
C ALA A 114 -1.89 -5.22 -11.17
N PRO A 115 -3.21 -5.23 -10.93
CA PRO A 115 -3.76 -4.60 -9.73
C PRO A 115 -3.24 -5.29 -8.47
N VAL A 116 -2.75 -4.50 -7.53
CA VAL A 116 -2.40 -4.97 -6.19
C VAL A 116 -3.68 -4.99 -5.37
N LEU A 117 -4.16 -6.18 -5.02
CA LEU A 117 -5.39 -6.38 -4.26
C LEU A 117 -5.10 -6.51 -2.76
N ILE A 118 -6.11 -6.28 -1.92
CA ILE A 118 -5.99 -6.50 -0.46
C ILE A 118 -5.63 -7.96 -0.16
N SER A 119 -6.19 -8.91 -0.89
CA SER A 119 -5.84 -10.34 -0.80
C SER A 119 -4.35 -10.60 -1.08
N THR A 120 -3.79 -9.93 -2.09
CA THR A 120 -2.35 -10.02 -2.44
C THR A 120 -1.45 -9.44 -1.34
N VAL A 121 -1.87 -8.35 -0.69
CA VAL A 121 -1.12 -7.75 0.44
C VAL A 121 -1.08 -8.69 1.63
N ALA A 122 -2.11 -9.52 1.81
CA ALA A 122 -2.24 -10.48 2.93
C ALA A 122 -1.99 -9.82 4.30
N PRO A 123 -2.80 -8.84 4.72
CA PRO A 123 -2.56 -8.05 5.93
C PRO A 123 -2.50 -8.90 7.21
N GLU A 124 -3.25 -9.99 7.26
CA GLU A 124 -3.19 -10.94 8.38
C GLU A 124 -1.81 -11.57 8.53
N THR A 125 -1.24 -12.05 7.43
CA THR A 125 0.11 -12.65 7.43
C THR A 125 1.16 -11.62 7.85
N ARG A 126 1.04 -10.38 7.35
CA ARG A 126 1.95 -9.29 7.70
C ARG A 126 1.85 -8.90 9.16
N SER A 127 0.64 -8.85 9.71
CA SER A 127 0.42 -8.62 11.15
C SER A 127 1.06 -9.71 12.01
N LYS A 128 0.95 -10.98 11.61
CA LYS A 128 1.62 -12.10 12.30
C LYS A 128 3.14 -11.98 12.24
N VAL A 129 3.70 -11.63 11.08
CA VAL A 129 5.15 -11.42 10.93
C VAL A 129 5.61 -10.25 11.80
N ALA A 130 4.91 -9.12 11.76
CA ALA A 130 5.21 -7.95 12.59
C ALA A 130 5.12 -8.25 14.09
N GLY A 131 4.13 -9.04 14.51
CA GLY A 131 4.02 -9.51 15.90
C GLY A 131 5.18 -10.41 16.33
N ASN A 132 5.67 -11.27 15.42
CA ASN A 132 6.87 -12.06 15.69
C ASN A 132 8.13 -11.19 15.76
N THR A 133 8.21 -10.15 14.91
CA THR A 133 9.29 -9.17 14.98
C THR A 133 9.32 -8.47 16.34
N LEU A 134 8.17 -8.04 16.89
CA LEU A 134 8.11 -7.48 18.25
C LEU A 134 8.68 -8.44 19.31
N ARG A 135 8.35 -9.73 19.21
CA ARG A 135 8.87 -10.75 20.16
C ARG A 135 10.38 -10.91 20.07
N ASN A 136 10.96 -10.83 18.87
CA ASN A 136 12.41 -10.90 18.65
C ASN A 136 13.16 -9.74 19.34
N TYR A 137 12.49 -8.61 19.54
CA TYR A 137 13.02 -7.45 20.23
C TYR A 137 12.63 -7.39 21.72
N GLY A 138 12.14 -8.50 22.30
CA GLY A 138 11.81 -8.59 23.72
C GLY A 138 10.39 -8.15 24.09
N PHE A 139 9.56 -7.76 23.14
CA PHE A 139 8.15 -7.41 23.37
C PHE A 139 7.26 -8.66 23.24
N PHE A 140 7.40 -9.61 24.16
CA PHE A 140 6.73 -10.92 24.07
C PHE A 140 5.21 -10.86 24.11
N ARG A 141 4.63 -9.81 24.70
CA ARG A 141 3.20 -9.54 24.73
C ARG A 141 2.74 -8.64 23.56
N GLY A 142 3.68 -8.36 22.63
CA GLY A 142 3.38 -7.56 21.47
C GLY A 142 2.32 -8.20 20.57
N ASN A 143 1.37 -7.38 20.11
CA ASN A 143 0.34 -7.76 19.17
C ASN A 143 0.19 -6.72 18.05
N VAL A 144 -0.18 -7.17 16.87
CA VAL A 144 -0.42 -6.32 15.73
C VAL A 144 -1.76 -6.68 15.12
N ASP A 145 -2.71 -5.78 15.25
CA ASP A 145 -4.04 -5.89 14.65
C ASP A 145 -4.09 -5.09 13.36
N TYR A 146 -4.97 -5.51 12.45
CA TYR A 146 -5.23 -4.77 11.22
C TYR A 146 -6.73 -4.59 10.99
N ARG A 147 -7.06 -3.54 10.23
CA ARG A 147 -8.40 -3.35 9.69
C ARG A 147 -8.34 -2.81 8.28
N ILE A 148 -9.24 -3.28 7.45
CA ILE A 148 -9.44 -2.76 6.10
C ILE A 148 -10.31 -1.51 6.22
N VAL A 149 -9.85 -0.42 5.62
CA VAL A 149 -10.53 0.87 5.66
C VAL A 149 -10.95 1.24 4.25
N GLU A 150 -12.23 1.24 4.02
CA GLU A 150 -12.80 1.66 2.75
C GLU A 150 -12.45 3.11 2.43
N THR A 151 -12.35 3.40 1.15
CA THR A 151 -12.17 4.76 0.64
C THR A 151 -13.52 5.28 0.11
N LYS A 152 -13.52 6.49 -0.43
CA LYS A 152 -14.72 7.02 -1.13
C LYS A 152 -15.15 6.16 -2.33
N HIS A 153 -14.26 5.33 -2.84
CA HIS A 153 -14.54 4.43 -3.95
C HIS A 153 -14.66 2.99 -3.44
N PRO A 154 -15.81 2.31 -3.62
CA PRO A 154 -16.09 1.01 -2.98
C PRO A 154 -15.11 -0.10 -3.35
N LYS A 155 -14.56 -0.07 -4.58
CA LYS A 155 -13.53 -1.04 -5.02
C LYS A 155 -12.10 -0.65 -4.62
N LYS A 156 -11.89 0.29 -3.67
CA LYS A 156 -10.55 0.71 -3.20
C LYS A 156 -10.51 0.73 -1.68
N ALA A 157 -9.46 0.14 -1.11
CA ALA A 157 -9.28 0.13 0.33
C ALA A 157 -7.85 0.44 0.74
N LYS A 158 -7.71 0.89 1.97
CA LYS A 158 -6.44 1.07 2.69
C LYS A 158 -6.40 0.10 3.85
N ILE A 159 -5.20 -0.15 4.37
CA ILE A 159 -5.02 -0.93 5.60
C ILE A 159 -4.59 0.02 6.72
N ALA A 160 -5.18 -0.12 7.88
CA ALA A 160 -4.72 0.52 9.10
C ALA A 160 -4.24 -0.57 10.06
N TYR A 161 -3.09 -0.32 10.69
CA TYR A 161 -2.51 -1.22 11.68
C TYR A 161 -2.51 -0.56 13.05
N ASP A 162 -2.81 -1.35 14.07
CA ASP A 162 -2.72 -0.96 15.49
C ASP A 162 -1.73 -1.92 16.17
N VAL A 163 -0.59 -1.39 16.59
CA VAL A 163 0.54 -2.13 17.16
C VAL A 163 0.58 -1.86 18.66
N THR A 164 0.43 -2.91 19.46
CA THR A 164 0.58 -2.86 20.92
C THR A 164 1.86 -3.59 21.30
N THR A 165 2.80 -2.93 21.98
CA THR A 165 4.08 -3.55 22.33
C THR A 165 4.00 -4.40 23.58
N GLY A 166 3.25 -3.96 24.60
CA GLY A 166 3.36 -4.49 25.94
C GLY A 166 4.74 -4.18 26.58
N PRO A 167 5.09 -4.78 27.72
CA PRO A 167 6.34 -4.52 28.40
C PRO A 167 7.54 -5.15 27.69
N LEU A 168 8.69 -4.47 27.77
CA LEU A 168 9.98 -5.02 27.35
C LEU A 168 10.49 -6.00 28.42
N PHE A 169 10.83 -7.19 27.98
CA PHE A 169 11.46 -8.20 28.82
C PHE A 169 12.97 -8.21 28.53
N CYS A 170 13.77 -7.85 29.52
CA CYS A 170 15.22 -7.99 29.49
C CYS A 170 15.62 -9.26 30.29
N LEU A 171 16.60 -9.99 29.82
CA LEU A 171 17.23 -11.03 30.60
C LEU A 171 18.20 -10.35 31.58
N ASP A 172 17.95 -10.45 32.86
CA ASP A 172 18.94 -10.09 33.90
C ASP A 172 20.09 -11.07 33.83
N SER A 173 21.29 -10.55 33.59
CA SER A 173 22.55 -11.32 33.56
C SER A 173 23.24 -11.30 34.92
#